data_50428ac4f145b35eeac651574c5b33a7
#
_entry.id   50428ac4f145b35eeac651574c5b33a7
#
_cell.length_a   1.000
_cell.length_b   1.000
_cell.length_c   1.000
_cell.angle_alpha   90.00
_cell.angle_beta   90.00
_cell.angle_gamma   90.00
#
_symmetry.space_group_name_H-M   'P 1'
#
loop_
_entity.id
_entity.type
_entity.pdbx_description
1 polymer ?
#
loop_
_entity_poly.entity_id
_entity_poly.type
_entity_poly.pdbx_seq_one_letter_code
_entity_poly.pdbx_strand_id
1 'polypeptide(L)'
;MLLLSRFKISGHSMEPTLFEGQTVLVSSIPFFFSKTKTGDIVAFKKAEKVFIKRIAKTDKGKYFVSGDNKKDSMDSKRFGWILKKDIIGKVVYF
;
A
#
# COMPACT_ATOMS: atom_id res chain seq x y z
N MET A 1 -9.09 19.23 6.57
CA MET A 1 -8.28 18.26 5.83
C MET A 1 -8.65 16.85 6.25
N LEU A 2 -8.86 15.98 5.29
CA LEU A 2 -9.20 14.59 5.59
C LEU A 2 -7.93 13.79 5.83
N LEU A 3 -7.83 13.22 7.02
CA LEU A 3 -6.66 12.44 7.41
C LEU A 3 -6.92 10.94 7.39
N LEU A 4 -8.17 10.56 7.18
CA LEU A 4 -8.58 9.17 7.14
C LEU A 4 -9.45 8.96 5.91
N SER A 5 -9.14 7.93 5.14
CA SER A 5 -9.90 7.60 3.93
C SER A 5 -10.26 6.12 3.94
N ARG A 6 -11.36 5.78 3.30
CA ARG A 6 -11.78 4.39 3.16
C ARG A 6 -11.51 3.92 1.75
N PHE A 7 -11.00 2.71 1.63
CA PHE A 7 -10.79 2.08 0.34
C PHE A 7 -11.34 0.66 0.38
N LYS A 8 -11.93 0.25 -0.72
CA LYS A 8 -12.43 -1.11 -0.86
C LYS A 8 -11.39 -1.93 -1.59
N ILE A 9 -11.10 -3.11 -1.07
CA ILE A 9 -10.11 -3.99 -1.68
C ILE A 9 -10.69 -4.59 -2.95
N SER A 10 -9.91 -4.55 -4.02
CA SER A 10 -10.25 -5.14 -5.30
C SER A 10 -9.18 -6.17 -5.65
N GLY A 11 -9.61 -7.36 -6.04
CA GLY A 11 -8.69 -8.42 -6.40
C GLY A 11 -8.20 -9.22 -5.20
N HIS A 12 -7.24 -10.09 -5.43
CA HIS A 12 -6.83 -11.08 -4.46
C HIS A 12 -5.36 -10.97 -4.05
N SER A 13 -4.69 -9.89 -4.44
CA SER A 13 -3.23 -9.79 -4.28
C SER A 13 -2.78 -9.70 -2.83
N MET A 14 -3.66 -9.31 -1.91
CA MET A 14 -3.31 -9.18 -0.50
C MET A 14 -3.85 -10.31 0.37
N GLU A 15 -4.42 -11.33 -0.23
CA GLU A 15 -4.89 -12.49 0.55
C GLU A 15 -3.68 -13.25 1.11
N PRO A 16 -3.79 -13.80 2.29
CA PRO A 16 -4.98 -13.87 3.15
C PRO A 16 -5.09 -12.72 4.15
N THR A 17 -4.31 -11.67 3.99
CA THR A 17 -4.36 -10.53 4.91
C THR A 17 -5.58 -9.66 4.66
N LEU A 18 -5.86 -9.35 3.40
CA LEU A 18 -6.99 -8.55 2.99
C LEU A 18 -7.71 -9.25 1.85
N PHE A 19 -9.04 -9.22 1.87
CA PHE A 19 -9.85 -9.91 0.88
C PHE A 19 -10.66 -8.95 0.03
N GLU A 20 -10.96 -9.36 -1.19
CA GLU A 20 -11.78 -8.58 -2.09
C GLU A 20 -13.10 -8.18 -1.43
N GLY A 21 -13.50 -6.93 -1.61
CA GLY A 21 -14.73 -6.42 -1.04
C GLY A 21 -14.56 -5.86 0.37
N GLN A 22 -13.45 -6.14 1.02
CA GLN A 22 -13.17 -5.65 2.36
C GLN A 22 -12.88 -4.15 2.32
N THR A 23 -13.37 -3.41 3.32
CA THR A 23 -13.08 -1.99 3.46
C THR A 23 -11.93 -1.81 4.44
N VAL A 24 -10.96 -0.99 4.07
CA VAL A 24 -9.83 -0.67 4.93
C VAL A 24 -9.78 0.83 5.17
N LEU A 25 -9.24 1.22 6.31
CA LEU A 25 -9.00 2.63 6.61
C LEU A 25 -7.54 2.97 6.35
N VAL A 26 -7.34 4.06 5.65
CA VAL A 26 -6.01 4.55 5.27
C VAL A 26 -5.81 5.91 5.90
N SER A 27 -4.72 6.06 6.64
CA SER A 27 -4.41 7.31 7.34
C SER A 27 -3.11 7.89 6.81
N SER A 28 -3.10 9.19 6.61
CA SER A 28 -1.87 9.91 6.29
C SER A 28 -1.11 10.33 7.55
N ILE A 29 -1.74 10.28 8.71
CA ILE A 29 -1.10 10.73 9.95
C ILE A 29 0.14 9.92 10.31
N PRO A 30 0.09 8.58 10.38
CA PRO A 30 1.30 7.81 10.66
C PRO A 30 2.41 8.05 9.64
N PHE A 31 2.03 8.32 8.41
CA PHE A 31 2.99 8.59 7.36
C PHE A 31 3.76 9.88 7.61
N PHE A 32 3.10 10.88 8.20
CA PHE A 32 3.75 12.14 8.54
C PHE A 32 4.67 12.03 9.74
N PHE A 33 4.23 11.30 10.76
CA PHE A 33 4.94 11.28 12.04
C PHE A 33 5.85 10.08 12.23
N SER A 34 5.70 9.06 11.39
CA SER A 34 6.54 7.87 11.44
C SER A 34 7.04 7.59 10.04
N LYS A 35 8.30 7.22 9.94
CA LYS A 35 8.83 6.81 8.65
C LYS A 35 8.12 5.56 8.19
N THR A 36 7.76 5.53 6.93
CA THR A 36 7.22 4.33 6.31
C THR A 36 8.32 3.28 6.29
N LYS A 37 7.98 2.09 6.69
CA LYS A 37 8.98 1.04 6.86
C LYS A 37 8.50 -0.29 6.30
N THR A 38 9.44 -1.20 6.19
CA THR A 38 9.18 -2.57 5.76
C THR A 38 8.11 -3.19 6.64
N GLY A 39 7.16 -3.87 6.01
CA GLY A 39 6.04 -4.49 6.70
C GLY A 39 4.77 -3.66 6.71
N ASP A 40 4.89 -2.36 6.47
CA ASP A 40 3.70 -1.50 6.42
C ASP A 40 2.87 -1.81 5.19
N ILE A 41 1.55 -1.77 5.33
CA ILE A 41 0.63 -1.86 4.21
C ILE A 41 0.25 -0.44 3.85
N VAL A 42 0.44 -0.07 2.60
CA VAL A 42 0.20 1.30 2.15
C VAL A 42 -0.72 1.32 0.95
N ALA A 43 -1.43 2.43 0.81
CA ALA A 43 -2.18 2.75 -0.40
C ALA A 43 -1.33 3.74 -1.19
N PHE A 44 -1.17 3.49 -2.47
CA PHE A 44 -0.39 4.38 -3.32
C PHE A 44 -1.00 4.46 -4.71
N LYS A 45 -0.64 5.50 -5.43
CA LYS A 45 -1.16 5.72 -6.77
C LYS A 45 -0.07 5.51 -7.80
N LYS A 46 -0.35 4.69 -8.81
CA LYS A 46 0.58 4.42 -9.90
C LYS A 46 -0.23 4.25 -11.16
N ALA A 47 0.18 4.93 -12.23
CA ALA A 47 -0.49 4.84 -13.52
C ALA A 47 -2.00 5.10 -13.39
N GLU A 48 -2.37 6.11 -12.63
CA GLU A 48 -3.75 6.55 -12.44
C GLU A 48 -4.63 5.56 -11.67
N LYS A 49 -4.02 4.54 -11.06
CA LYS A 49 -4.74 3.56 -10.25
C LYS A 49 -4.22 3.55 -8.82
N VAL A 50 -5.11 3.23 -7.88
CA VAL A 50 -4.75 3.08 -6.48
C VAL A 50 -4.52 1.61 -6.19
N PHE A 51 -3.38 1.31 -5.61
CA PHE A 51 -3.00 -0.04 -5.20
C PHE A 51 -2.82 -0.09 -3.70
N ILE A 52 -3.08 -1.24 -3.10
CA ILE A 52 -2.80 -1.49 -1.70
C ILE A 52 -1.87 -2.70 -1.64
N LYS A 53 -0.67 -2.48 -1.14
CA LYS A 53 0.39 -3.48 -1.12
C LYS A 53 1.20 -3.33 0.15
N ARG A 54 2.02 -4.34 0.44
CA ARG A 54 2.91 -4.30 1.59
C ARG A 54 4.30 -3.85 1.14
N ILE A 55 4.95 -3.02 1.97
CA ILE A 55 6.31 -2.60 1.69
C ILE A 55 7.24 -3.77 2.03
N ALA A 56 7.95 -4.25 1.01
CA ALA A 56 8.89 -5.35 1.18
C ALA A 56 10.28 -4.87 1.54
N LYS A 57 10.68 -3.71 1.02
CA LYS A 57 11.97 -3.11 1.38
C LYS A 57 11.99 -1.63 1.01
N THR A 58 12.90 -0.92 1.65
CA THR A 58 13.08 0.51 1.41
C THR A 58 14.52 0.77 1.02
N ASP A 59 14.73 1.84 0.25
CA ASP A 59 16.08 2.24 -0.15
C ASP A 59 16.06 3.72 -0.52
N LYS A 60 16.68 4.54 0.33
CA LYS A 60 16.90 5.96 0.05
C LYS A 60 15.66 6.69 -0.45
N GLY A 61 14.56 6.53 0.28
CA GLY A 61 13.32 7.21 -0.06
C GLY A 61 12.48 6.55 -1.13
N LYS A 62 12.86 5.37 -1.56
CA LYS A 62 12.08 4.57 -2.48
C LYS A 62 11.59 3.30 -1.80
N TYR A 63 10.50 2.76 -2.31
CA TYR A 63 9.84 1.62 -1.67
C TYR A 63 9.57 0.53 -2.69
N PHE A 64 9.96 -0.68 -2.34
CA PHE A 64 9.64 -1.86 -3.13
C PHE A 64 8.44 -2.52 -2.49
N VAL A 65 7.35 -2.67 -3.25
CA VAL A 65 6.09 -3.18 -2.72
C VAL A 65 5.75 -4.53 -3.33
N SER A 66 5.03 -5.33 -2.56
CA SER A 66 4.55 -6.61 -3.07
C SER A 66 3.23 -6.97 -2.39
N GLY A 67 2.43 -7.77 -3.08
CA GLY A 67 1.22 -8.31 -2.51
C GLY A 67 1.55 -9.52 -1.64
N ASP A 68 0.71 -9.78 -0.65
CA ASP A 68 0.88 -10.93 0.22
C ASP A 68 0.58 -12.24 -0.49
N ASN A 69 -0.27 -12.20 -1.51
CA ASN A 69 -0.59 -13.38 -2.32
C ASN A 69 0.42 -13.47 -3.47
N LYS A 70 1.42 -14.29 -3.29
CA LYS A 70 2.52 -14.38 -4.27
C LYS A 70 2.10 -14.92 -5.62
N LYS A 71 0.98 -15.60 -5.68
CA LYS A 71 0.49 -16.19 -6.94
C LYS A 71 -0.31 -15.19 -7.75
N ASP A 72 -0.81 -14.13 -7.12
CA ASP A 72 -1.71 -13.19 -7.77
C ASP A 72 -1.40 -11.78 -7.32
N SER A 73 -0.23 -11.30 -7.70
CA SER A 73 0.23 -10.01 -7.27
C SER A 73 0.99 -9.29 -8.38
N MET A 74 0.63 -8.03 -8.60
CA MET A 74 1.43 -7.12 -9.37
C MET A 74 2.24 -6.30 -8.39
N ASP A 75 3.54 -6.43 -8.43
CA ASP A 75 4.42 -5.77 -7.47
C ASP A 75 5.49 -4.95 -8.17
N SER A 76 6.45 -4.46 -7.40
CA SER A 76 7.49 -3.59 -7.94
C SER A 76 8.41 -4.26 -8.96
N LYS A 77 8.38 -5.57 -9.06
CA LYS A 77 9.09 -6.24 -10.16
C LYS A 77 8.48 -5.85 -11.50
N ARG A 78 7.19 -5.54 -11.51
CA ARG A 78 6.50 -5.18 -12.74
C ARG A 78 6.50 -3.71 -13.03
N PHE A 79 6.27 -2.88 -12.01
CA PHE A 79 6.14 -1.44 -12.25
C PHE A 79 7.19 -0.59 -11.55
N GLY A 80 8.23 -1.25 -11.02
CA GLY A 80 9.36 -0.53 -10.44
C GLY A 80 9.11 -0.07 -9.01
N TRP A 81 10.10 0.61 -8.46
CA TRP A 81 10.00 1.15 -7.10
C TRP A 81 9.04 2.34 -7.08
N ILE A 82 8.37 2.52 -5.98
CA ILE A 82 7.49 3.68 -5.82
C ILE A 82 8.17 4.71 -4.93
N LEU A 83 7.75 5.97 -5.11
CA LEU A 83 8.32 7.09 -4.39
C LEU A 83 7.36 7.52 -3.28
N LYS A 84 7.90 8.23 -2.31
CA LYS A 84 7.09 8.75 -1.21
C LYS A 84 5.91 9.57 -1.71
N LYS A 85 6.10 10.37 -2.76
CA LYS A 85 5.04 11.21 -3.31
C LYS A 85 3.88 10.41 -3.86
N ASP A 86 4.10 9.13 -4.17
CA ASP A 86 3.05 8.28 -4.71
C ASP A 86 2.18 7.67 -3.62
N ILE A 87 2.64 7.71 -2.36
CA ILE A 87 1.95 7.06 -1.26
C ILE A 87 0.85 7.98 -0.72
N ILE A 88 -0.37 7.44 -0.69
CA ILE A 88 -1.54 8.14 -0.16
C ILE A 88 -1.54 8.08 1.36
N GLY A 89 -1.22 6.92 1.92
CA GLY A 89 -1.20 6.74 3.34
C GLY A 89 -0.99 5.29 3.72
N LYS A 90 -1.12 5.02 5.01
CA LYS A 90 -0.87 3.70 5.58
C LYS A 90 -2.20 3.08 6.00
N VAL A 91 -2.37 1.80 5.74
CA VAL A 91 -3.54 1.07 6.18
C VAL A 91 -3.43 0.89 7.69
N VAL A 92 -4.40 1.42 8.44
CA VAL A 92 -4.37 1.42 9.91
C VAL A 92 -5.48 0.59 10.53
N TYR A 93 -6.46 0.15 9.72
CA TYR A 93 -7.55 -0.68 10.22
C TYR A 93 -8.09 -1.55 9.09
N PHE A 94 -8.29 -2.81 9.40
CA PHE A 94 -8.86 -3.75 8.43
C PHE A 94 -9.47 -4.98 9.09
#